data_5fbcd177cfdadef7b52e435969417707
#
_entry.id   5fbcd177cfdadef7b52e435969417707
#
_cell.length_a   1.000
_cell.length_b   1.000
_cell.length_c   1.000
_cell.angle_alpha   90.00
_cell.angle_beta   90.00
_cell.angle_gamma   90.00
#
_symmetry.space_group_name_H-M   'P 1'
#
loop_
_entity.id
_entity.type
_entity.pdbx_description
1 polymer ?
#
loop_
_entity_poly.entity_id
_entity_poly.type
_entity_poly.pdbx_seq_one_letter_code
_entity_poly.pdbx_strand_id
1 'polypeptide(L)'
;MAGKIKTIGVLTSGGDAPGMNAAIRAVVRKTLNNGIAVKGIKKGYMGLLNEEIEDMDAHSVSDTIQRGGTILGTARCPEFKEEAVQAEAAKICKKHGIDGLVVIGGDGSYRGAQAIARHGINTIGIPGTIDLDIGCTDYTIGFDTAVNTAMQAIDKVRDTSSSHERCSIIEVMGRNAGYIALWCGIANGAEDILLPEKYDFNEQVLVNNIIANRKIGKTHHLIINAEGIGHSTSMARRIEAATGIETRATILGYMQRGGSPTCKDRYYASIMGAYAADILMEGKSNRCVCFRDGKFVDLDIDEALAMEKTIDPYQFEVSRLLSRNENTDKK
;
A
#
# COMPACT_ATOMS: atom_id res chain seq x y z
N MET A 1 -8.49 31.85 17.74
CA MET A 1 -7.12 31.37 17.99
C MET A 1 -7.21 29.86 18.12
N ALA A 2 -6.57 29.11 17.23
CA ALA A 2 -6.47 27.65 17.40
C ALA A 2 -5.76 27.38 18.74
N GLY A 3 -6.37 26.53 19.58
CA GLY A 3 -5.78 26.15 20.87
C GLY A 3 -4.42 25.49 20.64
N LYS A 4 -3.44 25.77 21.51
CA LYS A 4 -2.12 25.15 21.43
C LYS A 4 -2.27 23.64 21.62
N ILE A 5 -1.81 22.85 20.67
CA ILE A 5 -1.79 21.37 20.75
C ILE A 5 -0.97 20.95 21.98
N LYS A 6 -1.55 20.13 22.85
CA LYS A 6 -0.91 19.58 24.06
C LYS A 6 -0.76 18.06 24.01
N THR A 7 -1.65 17.39 23.28
CA THR A 7 -1.63 15.95 23.15
C THR A 7 -1.98 15.53 21.73
N ILE A 8 -1.16 14.69 21.14
CA ILE A 8 -1.38 14.11 19.82
C ILE A 8 -1.70 12.61 19.97
N GLY A 9 -2.83 12.19 19.39
CA GLY A 9 -3.15 10.77 19.18
C GLY A 9 -2.53 10.26 17.89
N VAL A 10 -2.12 8.99 17.87
CA VAL A 10 -1.66 8.31 16.66
C VAL A 10 -2.33 6.95 16.53
N LEU A 11 -2.84 6.64 15.34
CA LEU A 11 -3.42 5.33 15.01
C LEU A 11 -3.00 4.85 13.62
N THR A 12 -3.09 3.54 13.42
CA THR A 12 -3.02 2.87 12.13
C THR A 12 -4.37 2.29 11.77
N SER A 13 -4.83 2.46 10.53
CA SER A 13 -6.15 2.04 10.08
C SER A 13 -6.09 1.41 8.70
N GLY A 14 -6.97 0.46 8.43
CA GLY A 14 -7.02 -0.28 7.16
C GLY A 14 -6.11 -1.51 7.17
N GLY A 15 -5.50 -1.84 6.03
CA GLY A 15 -4.50 -2.91 5.94
C GLY A 15 -3.17 -2.47 6.55
N ASP A 16 -2.48 -3.39 7.20
CA ASP A 16 -1.12 -3.14 7.64
C ASP A 16 -0.15 -3.06 6.45
N ALA A 17 0.91 -2.28 6.63
CA ALA A 17 1.95 -2.11 5.63
C ALA A 17 3.33 -2.02 6.32
N PRO A 18 4.37 -2.66 5.76
CA PRO A 18 5.72 -2.57 6.31
C PRO A 18 6.22 -1.11 6.28
N GLY A 19 6.67 -0.60 7.42
CA GLY A 19 7.06 0.80 7.60
C GLY A 19 6.07 1.62 8.44
N MET A 20 4.87 1.15 8.71
CA MET A 20 3.94 1.83 9.62
C MET A 20 4.56 2.09 10.99
N ASN A 21 5.34 1.15 11.53
CA ASN A 21 6.04 1.33 12.80
C ASN A 21 7.09 2.45 12.74
N ALA A 22 7.76 2.64 11.61
CA ALA A 22 8.70 3.74 11.43
C ALA A 22 7.99 5.11 11.45
N ALA A 23 6.80 5.19 10.83
CA ALA A 23 5.96 6.39 10.88
C ALA A 23 5.45 6.68 12.30
N ILE A 24 4.90 5.67 13.01
CA ILE A 24 4.49 5.79 14.42
C ILE A 24 5.65 6.32 15.27
N ARG A 25 6.83 5.67 15.14
CA ARG A 25 8.03 6.08 15.88
C ARG A 25 8.41 7.53 15.62
N ALA A 26 8.35 7.97 14.37
CA ALA A 26 8.69 9.34 14.00
C ALA A 26 7.71 10.35 14.60
N VAL A 27 6.40 10.09 14.51
CA VAL A 27 5.36 10.91 15.14
C VAL A 27 5.61 11.01 16.65
N VAL A 28 5.76 9.87 17.34
CA VAL A 28 5.95 9.83 18.80
C VAL A 28 7.18 10.62 19.22
N ARG A 29 8.35 10.31 18.63
CA ARG A 29 9.61 10.95 19.03
C ARG A 29 9.64 12.44 18.72
N LYS A 30 9.12 12.84 17.54
CA LYS A 30 9.05 14.24 17.14
C LYS A 30 8.16 15.05 18.10
N THR A 31 7.00 14.51 18.43
CA THR A 31 6.03 15.14 19.34
C THR A 31 6.59 15.27 20.75
N LEU A 32 7.16 14.20 21.32
CA LEU A 32 7.76 14.21 22.66
C LEU A 32 8.92 15.21 22.77
N ASN A 33 9.76 15.32 21.73
CA ASN A 33 10.89 16.29 21.71
C ASN A 33 10.42 17.75 21.74
N ASN A 34 9.16 18.02 21.40
CA ASN A 34 8.54 19.34 21.52
C ASN A 34 7.74 19.52 22.83
N GLY A 35 7.88 18.58 23.78
CA GLY A 35 7.19 18.66 25.08
C GLY A 35 5.68 18.41 25.02
N ILE A 36 5.20 17.76 23.98
CA ILE A 36 3.78 17.45 23.75
C ILE A 36 3.56 15.96 24.05
N ALA A 37 2.47 15.64 24.75
CA ALA A 37 2.11 14.27 25.10
C ALA A 37 1.64 13.48 23.86
N VAL A 38 1.85 12.15 23.89
CA VAL A 38 1.40 11.28 22.80
C VAL A 38 0.56 10.14 23.36
N LYS A 39 -0.54 9.85 22.67
CA LYS A 39 -1.41 8.70 22.95
C LYS A 39 -1.47 7.78 21.72
N GLY A 40 -1.14 6.50 21.93
CA GLY A 40 -1.33 5.45 20.94
C GLY A 40 -2.75 4.91 21.00
N ILE A 41 -3.43 4.84 19.88
CA ILE A 41 -4.78 4.28 19.77
C ILE A 41 -4.66 2.93 19.10
N LYS A 42 -5.00 1.86 19.83
CA LYS A 42 -4.95 0.49 19.32
C LYS A 42 -6.07 0.23 18.31
N LYS A 43 -5.82 -0.66 17.36
CA LYS A 43 -6.82 -1.16 16.40
C LYS A 43 -7.58 -0.07 15.63
N GLY A 44 -6.93 1.06 15.38
CA GLY A 44 -7.48 2.14 14.56
C GLY A 44 -8.76 2.75 15.10
N TYR A 45 -9.72 3.04 14.23
CA TYR A 45 -10.99 3.65 14.62
C TYR A 45 -11.84 2.77 15.54
N MET A 46 -11.78 1.44 15.39
CA MET A 46 -12.46 0.52 16.31
C MET A 46 -11.94 0.68 17.73
N GLY A 47 -10.63 0.71 17.91
CA GLY A 47 -10.05 0.90 19.24
C GLY A 47 -10.24 2.30 19.79
N LEU A 48 -10.35 3.33 18.93
CA LEU A 48 -10.75 4.67 19.37
C LEU A 48 -12.15 4.65 20.01
N LEU A 49 -13.11 4.00 19.36
CA LEU A 49 -14.47 3.86 19.88
C LEU A 49 -14.54 3.04 21.18
N ASN A 50 -13.67 2.05 21.30
CA ASN A 50 -13.56 1.21 22.51
C ASN A 50 -12.67 1.82 23.59
N GLU A 51 -12.16 3.02 23.38
CA GLU A 51 -11.21 3.70 24.28
C GLU A 51 -9.92 2.88 24.56
N GLU A 52 -9.48 2.06 23.58
CA GLU A 52 -8.23 1.32 23.66
C GLU A 52 -7.03 2.28 23.41
N ILE A 53 -6.83 3.21 24.34
CA ILE A 53 -5.89 4.34 24.26
C ILE A 53 -4.84 4.21 25.36
N GLU A 54 -3.58 4.32 25.00
CA GLU A 54 -2.46 4.24 25.94
C GLU A 54 -1.52 5.45 25.80
N ASP A 55 -0.93 5.89 26.90
CA ASP A 55 0.12 6.89 26.84
C ASP A 55 1.39 6.30 26.22
N MET A 56 2.05 7.07 25.36
CA MET A 56 3.28 6.64 24.68
C MET A 56 4.46 7.52 25.09
N ASP A 57 5.57 6.85 25.36
CA ASP A 57 6.87 7.45 25.61
C ASP A 57 7.92 7.01 24.58
N ALA A 58 9.18 7.39 24.78
CA ALA A 58 10.27 7.01 23.91
C ALA A 58 10.55 5.49 23.89
N HIS A 59 10.22 4.77 24.97
CA HIS A 59 10.39 3.31 25.08
C HIS A 59 9.31 2.58 24.30
N SER A 60 8.08 3.12 24.26
CA SER A 60 6.95 2.53 23.54
C SER A 60 7.24 2.28 22.05
N VAL A 61 8.20 3.00 21.48
CA VAL A 61 8.61 2.91 20.06
C VAL A 61 10.08 2.49 19.88
N SER A 62 10.72 1.98 20.94
CA SER A 62 12.08 1.45 20.86
C SER A 62 12.07 0.14 20.07
N ASP A 63 13.11 -0.06 19.25
CA ASP A 63 13.32 -1.28 18.44
C ASP A 63 12.11 -1.69 17.57
N THR A 64 11.36 -0.69 17.09
CA THR A 64 10.17 -0.92 16.24
C THR A 64 10.40 -0.59 14.77
N ILE A 65 11.40 0.24 14.44
CA ILE A 65 11.63 0.77 13.09
C ILE A 65 11.84 -0.34 12.04
N GLN A 66 12.45 -1.44 12.44
CA GLN A 66 12.74 -2.59 11.57
C GLN A 66 11.63 -3.63 11.56
N ARG A 67 10.59 -3.48 12.38
CA ARG A 67 9.51 -4.47 12.50
C ARG A 67 8.42 -4.23 11.46
N GLY A 68 7.99 -5.30 10.81
CA GLY A 68 6.79 -5.30 9.97
C GLY A 68 5.49 -5.21 10.80
N GLY A 69 4.37 -5.12 10.10
CA GLY A 69 3.08 -4.90 10.74
C GLY A 69 2.97 -3.54 11.41
N THR A 70 2.12 -3.45 12.43
CA THR A 70 1.92 -2.24 13.24
C THR A 70 1.81 -2.56 14.72
N ILE A 71 2.58 -1.88 15.56
CA ILE A 71 2.56 -2.05 17.02
C ILE A 71 1.25 -1.58 17.66
N LEU A 72 0.52 -0.72 16.98
CA LEU A 72 -0.81 -0.26 17.42
C LEU A 72 -1.93 -1.21 16.99
N GLY A 73 -1.63 -2.16 16.09
CA GLY A 73 -2.64 -3.01 15.50
C GLY A 73 -3.59 -2.23 14.58
N THR A 74 -4.41 -2.94 13.83
CA THR A 74 -5.42 -2.35 12.96
C THR A 74 -6.67 -3.23 12.94
N ALA A 75 -7.83 -2.62 12.74
CA ALA A 75 -9.10 -3.33 12.58
C ALA A 75 -10.00 -2.61 11.57
N ARG A 76 -10.90 -3.35 10.95
CA ARG A 76 -11.98 -2.76 10.16
C ARG A 76 -13.04 -2.20 11.11
N CYS A 77 -13.57 -1.02 10.78
CA CYS A 77 -14.65 -0.36 11.52
C CYS A 77 -15.71 0.13 10.50
N PRO A 78 -16.58 -0.77 9.99
CA PRO A 78 -17.57 -0.41 8.99
C PRO A 78 -18.56 0.66 9.50
N GLU A 79 -18.90 0.63 10.78
CA GLU A 79 -19.79 1.57 11.46
C GLU A 79 -19.24 2.99 11.50
N PHE A 80 -17.93 3.19 11.26
CA PHE A 80 -17.33 4.51 11.21
C PHE A 80 -17.79 5.37 10.01
N LYS A 81 -18.59 4.80 9.11
CA LYS A 81 -19.26 5.54 8.02
C LYS A 81 -20.44 6.37 8.54
N GLU A 82 -20.97 6.08 9.72
CA GLU A 82 -22.11 6.76 10.30
C GLU A 82 -21.67 8.02 11.04
N GLU A 83 -22.32 9.15 10.76
CA GLU A 83 -21.99 10.46 11.33
C GLU A 83 -22.07 10.46 12.88
N ALA A 84 -23.05 9.76 13.45
CA ALA A 84 -23.19 9.64 14.89
C ALA A 84 -21.97 8.97 15.55
N VAL A 85 -21.41 7.94 14.88
CA VAL A 85 -20.21 7.22 15.34
C VAL A 85 -18.96 8.11 15.24
N GLN A 86 -18.85 8.90 14.17
CA GLN A 86 -17.76 9.88 13.98
C GLN A 86 -17.80 10.97 15.05
N ALA A 87 -19.00 11.49 15.36
CA ALA A 87 -19.21 12.47 16.43
C ALA A 87 -18.82 11.90 17.80
N GLU A 88 -19.14 10.62 18.07
CA GLU A 88 -18.76 9.94 19.32
C GLU A 88 -17.23 9.78 19.40
N ALA A 89 -16.58 9.36 18.32
CA ALA A 89 -15.12 9.28 18.26
C ALA A 89 -14.45 10.63 18.60
N ALA A 90 -14.98 11.74 18.08
CA ALA A 90 -14.47 13.08 18.40
C ALA A 90 -14.68 13.45 19.86
N LYS A 91 -15.81 13.04 20.50
CA LYS A 91 -16.03 13.22 21.95
C LYS A 91 -15.03 12.41 22.76
N ILE A 92 -14.74 11.18 22.35
CA ILE A 92 -13.74 10.32 23.00
C ILE A 92 -12.35 10.98 22.91
N CYS A 93 -11.95 11.52 21.73
CA CYS A 93 -10.73 12.28 21.64
C CYS A 93 -10.67 13.43 22.66
N LYS A 94 -11.74 14.24 22.77
CA LYS A 94 -11.83 15.34 23.74
C LYS A 94 -11.80 14.84 25.19
N LYS A 95 -12.50 13.75 25.52
CA LYS A 95 -12.49 13.09 26.84
C LYS A 95 -11.08 12.69 27.27
N HIS A 96 -10.27 12.17 26.33
CA HIS A 96 -8.89 11.78 26.58
C HIS A 96 -7.86 12.91 26.38
N GLY A 97 -8.33 14.15 26.16
CA GLY A 97 -7.48 15.33 25.97
C GLY A 97 -6.66 15.31 24.68
N ILE A 98 -7.08 14.56 23.68
CA ILE A 98 -6.43 14.49 22.36
C ILE A 98 -6.87 15.71 21.55
N ASP A 99 -5.94 16.64 21.29
CA ASP A 99 -6.18 17.88 20.54
C ASP A 99 -5.99 17.67 19.02
N GLY A 100 -5.18 16.69 18.64
CA GLY A 100 -4.90 16.37 17.25
C GLY A 100 -4.64 14.87 17.05
N LEU A 101 -4.93 14.36 15.85
CA LEU A 101 -4.85 12.96 15.52
C LEU A 101 -4.05 12.74 14.24
N VAL A 102 -3.01 11.90 14.32
CA VAL A 102 -2.29 11.40 13.15
C VAL A 102 -2.86 10.03 12.77
N VAL A 103 -3.29 9.89 11.52
CA VAL A 103 -3.91 8.70 10.98
C VAL A 103 -3.03 8.12 9.88
N ILE A 104 -2.50 6.91 10.08
CA ILE A 104 -1.64 6.22 9.12
C ILE A 104 -2.48 5.13 8.42
N GLY A 105 -2.65 5.25 7.10
CA GLY A 105 -3.43 4.27 6.33
C GLY A 105 -3.74 4.73 4.91
N GLY A 106 -4.67 4.05 4.24
CA GLY A 106 -5.11 4.35 2.88
C GLY A 106 -6.31 5.30 2.84
N ASP A 107 -6.96 5.40 1.66
CA ASP A 107 -8.10 6.30 1.39
C ASP A 107 -9.23 6.19 2.41
N GLY A 108 -9.60 4.96 2.80
CA GLY A 108 -10.63 4.76 3.82
C GLY A 108 -10.27 5.39 5.16
N SER A 109 -8.99 5.36 5.52
CA SER A 109 -8.47 5.99 6.74
C SER A 109 -8.48 7.51 6.66
N TYR A 110 -8.21 8.06 5.45
CA TYR A 110 -8.32 9.50 5.19
C TYR A 110 -9.75 10.00 5.30
N ARG A 111 -10.73 9.26 4.77
CA ARG A 111 -12.16 9.59 4.95
C ARG A 111 -12.56 9.61 6.42
N GLY A 112 -12.01 8.70 7.22
CA GLY A 112 -12.21 8.72 8.68
C GLY A 112 -11.55 9.92 9.35
N ALA A 113 -10.33 10.30 8.95
CA ALA A 113 -9.64 11.50 9.44
C ALA A 113 -10.42 12.79 9.09
N GLN A 114 -10.87 12.92 7.83
CA GLN A 114 -11.73 13.99 7.36
C GLN A 114 -13.00 14.13 8.22
N ALA A 115 -13.65 13.00 8.47
CA ALA A 115 -14.87 12.98 9.28
C ALA A 115 -14.64 13.48 10.71
N ILE A 116 -13.58 13.02 11.38
CA ILE A 116 -13.18 13.50 12.71
C ILE A 116 -12.83 15.00 12.70
N ALA A 117 -12.16 15.47 11.63
CA ALA A 117 -11.83 16.88 11.48
C ALA A 117 -13.08 17.78 11.46
N ARG A 118 -14.16 17.33 10.79
CA ARG A 118 -15.45 18.03 10.78
C ARG A 118 -16.11 18.17 12.17
N HIS A 119 -15.73 17.29 13.11
CA HIS A 119 -16.17 17.33 14.51
C HIS A 119 -15.19 18.09 15.43
N GLY A 120 -14.21 18.79 14.86
CA GLY A 120 -13.34 19.74 15.56
C GLY A 120 -12.12 19.14 16.26
N ILE A 121 -11.63 17.99 15.77
CA ILE A 121 -10.31 17.44 16.12
C ILE A 121 -9.38 17.66 14.93
N ASN A 122 -8.21 18.27 15.14
CA ASN A 122 -7.24 18.44 14.06
C ASN A 122 -6.71 17.07 13.59
N THR A 123 -6.69 16.83 12.28
CA THR A 123 -6.26 15.52 11.75
C THR A 123 -5.22 15.68 10.64
N ILE A 124 -4.22 14.77 10.65
CA ILE A 124 -3.23 14.62 9.58
C ILE A 124 -3.17 13.18 9.14
N GLY A 125 -3.34 12.92 7.84
CA GLY A 125 -3.18 11.60 7.22
C GLY A 125 -1.74 11.34 6.78
N ILE A 126 -1.29 10.09 6.90
CA ILE A 126 -0.01 9.58 6.35
C ILE A 126 -0.31 8.39 5.44
N PRO A 127 0.19 8.34 4.18
CA PRO A 127 -0.14 7.29 3.23
C PRO A 127 0.55 5.96 3.58
N GLY A 128 -0.20 5.06 4.20
CA GLY A 128 0.25 3.72 4.61
C GLY A 128 -0.57 2.63 3.92
N THR A 129 -0.10 2.16 2.78
CA THR A 129 -0.67 1.06 1.99
C THR A 129 0.38 0.50 1.04
N ILE A 130 0.34 -0.80 0.78
CA ILE A 130 1.19 -1.43 -0.23
C ILE A 130 0.69 -1.21 -1.67
N ASP A 131 -0.54 -0.76 -1.86
CA ASP A 131 -1.24 -0.78 -3.16
C ASP A 131 -0.80 0.36 -4.09
N LEU A 132 -0.18 1.43 -3.56
CA LEU A 132 0.21 2.66 -4.28
C LEU A 132 -0.97 3.36 -4.99
N ASP A 133 -2.18 3.15 -4.53
CA ASP A 133 -3.43 3.57 -5.15
C ASP A 133 -3.95 4.96 -4.70
N ILE A 134 -3.24 5.64 -3.79
CA ILE A 134 -3.60 6.98 -3.31
C ILE A 134 -3.20 8.03 -4.35
N GLY A 135 -4.19 8.73 -4.93
CA GLY A 135 -4.00 9.65 -6.06
C GLY A 135 -3.12 10.86 -5.77
N CYS A 136 -3.11 11.33 -4.54
CA CYS A 136 -2.40 12.56 -4.16
C CYS A 136 -0.90 12.39 -3.91
N THR A 137 -0.35 11.19 -3.98
CA THR A 137 1.06 10.93 -3.64
C THR A 137 1.74 9.98 -4.62
N ASP A 138 3.01 10.20 -4.90
CA ASP A 138 3.83 9.32 -5.74
C ASP A 138 4.35 8.10 -4.96
N TYR A 139 4.23 8.11 -3.63
CA TYR A 139 4.74 7.05 -2.77
C TYR A 139 3.81 6.77 -1.59
N THR A 140 3.59 5.47 -1.32
CA THR A 140 2.88 5.01 -0.12
C THR A 140 3.79 4.07 0.69
N ILE A 141 3.75 4.21 2.02
CA ILE A 141 4.55 3.40 2.95
C ILE A 141 4.14 1.94 2.83
N GLY A 142 5.12 1.07 2.55
CA GLY A 142 4.94 -0.37 2.40
C GLY A 142 5.02 -0.87 0.97
N PHE A 143 4.86 -0.01 -0.03
CA PHE A 143 4.89 -0.39 -1.44
C PHE A 143 6.24 -0.99 -1.85
N ASP A 144 7.35 -0.33 -1.54
CA ASP A 144 8.69 -0.79 -1.92
C ASP A 144 9.01 -2.16 -1.29
N THR A 145 8.63 -2.37 -0.03
CA THR A 145 8.80 -3.66 0.64
C THR A 145 7.96 -4.75 0.00
N ALA A 146 6.70 -4.45 -0.33
CA ALA A 146 5.80 -5.41 -0.97
C ALA A 146 6.31 -5.84 -2.35
N VAL A 147 6.80 -4.91 -3.17
CA VAL A 147 7.41 -5.20 -4.48
C VAL A 147 8.68 -6.03 -4.32
N ASN A 148 9.57 -5.69 -3.39
CA ASN A 148 10.79 -6.46 -3.16
C ASN A 148 10.50 -7.89 -2.65
N THR A 149 9.50 -8.06 -1.78
CA THR A 149 9.05 -9.37 -1.31
C THR A 149 8.49 -10.20 -2.47
N ALA A 150 7.65 -9.60 -3.31
CA ALA A 150 7.10 -10.26 -4.49
C ALA A 150 8.21 -10.63 -5.49
N MET A 151 9.14 -9.72 -5.79
CA MET A 151 10.27 -9.94 -6.68
C MET A 151 11.11 -11.16 -6.24
N GLN A 152 11.46 -11.25 -4.96
CA GLN A 152 12.21 -12.39 -4.42
C GLN A 152 11.44 -13.72 -4.53
N ALA A 153 10.12 -13.69 -4.39
CA ALA A 153 9.29 -14.88 -4.58
C ALA A 153 9.21 -15.28 -6.06
N ILE A 154 9.06 -14.30 -6.95
CA ILE A 154 9.01 -14.49 -8.41
C ILE A 154 10.32 -15.13 -8.91
N ASP A 155 11.47 -14.64 -8.45
CA ASP A 155 12.78 -15.23 -8.83
C ASP A 155 12.87 -16.71 -8.48
N LYS A 156 12.42 -17.10 -7.29
CA LYS A 156 12.40 -18.51 -6.85
C LYS A 156 11.45 -19.36 -7.68
N VAL A 157 10.28 -18.83 -8.05
CA VAL A 157 9.31 -19.51 -8.92
C VAL A 157 9.87 -19.63 -10.33
N ARG A 158 10.56 -18.61 -10.83
CA ARG A 158 11.22 -18.62 -12.14
C ARG A 158 12.25 -19.74 -12.25
N ASP A 159 13.11 -19.93 -11.25
CA ASP A 159 14.14 -20.96 -11.24
C ASP A 159 13.53 -22.35 -11.46
N THR A 160 12.47 -22.66 -10.71
CA THR A 160 11.79 -23.95 -10.85
C THR A 160 10.97 -24.04 -12.15
N SER A 161 10.35 -22.92 -12.59
CA SER A 161 9.59 -22.85 -13.84
C SER A 161 10.49 -23.11 -15.06
N SER A 162 11.68 -22.51 -15.05
CA SER A 162 12.70 -22.73 -16.09
C SER A 162 13.20 -24.17 -16.11
N SER A 163 13.47 -24.76 -14.94
CA SER A 163 13.96 -26.14 -14.82
C SER A 163 12.97 -27.19 -15.31
N HIS A 164 11.68 -26.90 -15.25
CA HIS A 164 10.61 -27.80 -15.65
C HIS A 164 9.91 -27.40 -16.96
N GLU A 165 10.38 -26.35 -17.62
CA GLU A 165 9.80 -25.83 -18.86
C GLU A 165 8.30 -25.49 -18.76
N ARG A 166 7.88 -24.88 -17.64
CA ARG A 166 6.48 -24.58 -17.30
C ARG A 166 6.08 -23.16 -17.63
N CYS A 167 4.77 -22.96 -17.72
CA CYS A 167 4.17 -21.64 -17.58
C CYS A 167 3.82 -21.38 -16.09
N SER A 168 4.19 -20.22 -15.55
CA SER A 168 3.87 -19.83 -14.19
C SER A 168 3.07 -18.55 -14.16
N ILE A 169 1.92 -18.58 -13.47
CA ILE A 169 1.11 -17.40 -13.18
C ILE A 169 1.34 -17.04 -11.73
N ILE A 170 1.86 -15.83 -11.48
CA ILE A 170 2.10 -15.34 -10.12
C ILE A 170 1.12 -14.21 -9.83
N GLU A 171 0.20 -14.46 -8.88
CA GLU A 171 -0.75 -13.47 -8.43
C GLU A 171 -0.14 -12.64 -7.31
N VAL A 172 -0.14 -11.32 -7.53
CA VAL A 172 0.35 -10.33 -6.57
C VAL A 172 -0.79 -9.47 -6.05
N MET A 173 -0.64 -8.96 -4.83
CA MET A 173 -1.57 -8.03 -4.22
C MET A 173 -1.60 -6.68 -4.96
N GLY A 174 -2.44 -5.78 -4.51
CA GLY A 174 -2.66 -4.44 -5.07
C GLY A 174 -4.13 -4.06 -5.08
N ARG A 175 -5.01 -4.94 -4.60
CA ARG A 175 -6.46 -4.74 -4.58
C ARG A 175 -7.02 -4.49 -5.97
N ASN A 176 -7.49 -3.26 -6.26
CA ASN A 176 -7.99 -2.86 -7.57
C ASN A 176 -6.93 -2.14 -8.42
N ALA A 177 -5.69 -2.06 -7.94
CA ALA A 177 -4.58 -1.37 -8.60
C ALA A 177 -3.49 -2.34 -9.06
N GLY A 178 -2.98 -2.14 -10.26
CA GLY A 178 -1.98 -2.99 -10.88
C GLY A 178 -0.53 -2.56 -10.66
N TYR A 179 -0.24 -1.61 -9.75
CA TYR A 179 1.13 -1.06 -9.59
C TYR A 179 2.14 -2.11 -9.15
N ILE A 180 1.81 -2.98 -8.18
CA ILE A 180 2.70 -4.07 -7.76
C ILE A 180 2.96 -5.01 -8.93
N ALA A 181 1.91 -5.40 -9.66
CA ALA A 181 2.03 -6.28 -10.82
C ALA A 181 2.90 -5.67 -11.92
N LEU A 182 2.72 -4.39 -12.23
CA LEU A 182 3.51 -3.67 -13.24
C LEU A 182 4.99 -3.61 -12.85
N TRP A 183 5.27 -3.20 -11.62
CA TRP A 183 6.65 -3.09 -11.14
C TRP A 183 7.35 -4.44 -11.09
N CYS A 184 6.70 -5.46 -10.52
CA CYS A 184 7.24 -6.81 -10.48
C CYS A 184 7.43 -7.40 -11.87
N GLY A 185 6.47 -7.16 -12.77
CA GLY A 185 6.53 -7.67 -14.13
C GLY A 185 7.70 -7.08 -14.92
N ILE A 186 7.91 -5.77 -14.85
CA ILE A 186 9.05 -5.09 -15.49
C ILE A 186 10.37 -5.54 -14.85
N ALA A 187 10.45 -5.50 -13.51
CA ALA A 187 11.68 -5.82 -12.79
C ALA A 187 12.13 -7.29 -12.97
N ASN A 188 11.19 -8.19 -13.16
CA ASN A 188 11.48 -9.61 -13.38
C ASN A 188 11.45 -10.00 -14.88
N GLY A 189 11.16 -9.07 -15.80
CA GLY A 189 11.06 -9.38 -17.24
C GLY A 189 10.01 -10.45 -17.53
N ALA A 190 8.80 -10.29 -16.97
CA ALA A 190 7.70 -11.18 -17.24
C ALA A 190 7.24 -11.08 -18.70
N GLU A 191 6.78 -12.18 -19.27
CA GLU A 191 6.27 -12.22 -20.64
C GLU A 191 4.93 -11.53 -20.77
N ASP A 192 4.08 -11.65 -19.76
CA ASP A 192 2.77 -10.99 -19.71
C ASP A 192 2.51 -10.41 -18.32
N ILE A 193 1.90 -9.23 -18.30
CA ILE A 193 1.49 -8.52 -17.07
C ILE A 193 0.02 -8.17 -17.21
N LEU A 194 -0.80 -8.70 -16.30
CA LEU A 194 -2.25 -8.52 -16.30
C LEU A 194 -2.64 -7.48 -15.26
N LEU A 195 -3.23 -6.36 -15.72
CA LEU A 195 -3.56 -5.20 -14.90
C LEU A 195 -5.06 -4.90 -14.94
N PRO A 196 -5.71 -4.65 -13.80
CA PRO A 196 -7.15 -4.34 -13.76
C PRO A 196 -7.50 -3.04 -14.50
N GLU A 197 -6.58 -2.07 -14.57
CA GLU A 197 -6.75 -0.80 -15.30
C GLU A 197 -6.73 -0.96 -16.82
N LYS A 198 -6.27 -2.11 -17.31
CA LYS A 198 -6.16 -2.45 -18.74
C LYS A 198 -6.94 -3.73 -19.03
N TYR A 199 -8.25 -3.68 -18.78
CA TYR A 199 -9.15 -4.84 -18.85
C TYR A 199 -9.58 -5.21 -20.28
N ASP A 200 -8.78 -4.91 -21.27
CA ASP A 200 -8.90 -5.48 -22.64
C ASP A 200 -8.26 -6.88 -22.74
N PHE A 201 -8.11 -7.53 -21.60
CA PHE A 201 -7.49 -8.86 -21.48
C PHE A 201 -8.28 -9.89 -22.27
N ASN A 202 -7.62 -10.48 -23.28
CA ASN A 202 -8.12 -11.62 -24.05
C ASN A 202 -7.21 -12.81 -23.80
N GLU A 203 -7.73 -13.81 -23.08
CA GLU A 203 -6.98 -15.03 -22.72
C GLU A 203 -6.48 -15.78 -23.98
N GLN A 204 -7.17 -15.67 -25.13
CA GLN A 204 -6.70 -16.26 -26.37
C GLN A 204 -5.42 -15.61 -26.90
N VAL A 205 -5.25 -14.29 -26.69
CA VAL A 205 -3.99 -13.61 -27.03
C VAL A 205 -2.85 -14.13 -26.18
N LEU A 206 -3.07 -14.32 -24.89
CA LEU A 206 -2.10 -14.92 -23.98
C LEU A 206 -1.70 -16.34 -24.41
N VAL A 207 -2.68 -17.19 -24.72
CA VAL A 207 -2.43 -18.55 -25.24
C VAL A 207 -1.61 -18.51 -26.53
N ASN A 208 -1.94 -17.61 -27.44
CA ASN A 208 -1.20 -17.47 -28.70
C ASN A 208 0.26 -17.01 -28.47
N ASN A 209 0.48 -16.08 -27.52
CA ASN A 209 1.82 -15.62 -27.15
C ASN A 209 2.67 -16.77 -26.58
N ILE A 210 2.09 -17.57 -25.68
CA ILE A 210 2.77 -18.74 -25.08
C ILE A 210 3.19 -19.73 -26.18
N ILE A 211 2.27 -20.07 -27.09
CA ILE A 211 2.56 -21.00 -28.21
C ILE A 211 3.63 -20.41 -29.15
N ALA A 212 3.55 -19.11 -29.46
CA ALA A 212 4.53 -18.45 -30.32
C ALA A 212 5.92 -18.43 -29.69
N ASN A 213 6.02 -18.10 -28.41
CA ASN A 213 7.26 -18.11 -27.66
C ASN A 213 7.89 -19.51 -27.60
N ARG A 214 7.07 -20.55 -27.42
CA ARG A 214 7.55 -21.95 -27.43
C ARG A 214 8.15 -22.35 -28.79
N LYS A 215 7.54 -21.91 -29.90
CA LYS A 215 8.02 -22.20 -31.26
C LYS A 215 9.40 -21.62 -31.56
N ILE A 216 9.76 -20.49 -30.92
CA ILE A 216 11.08 -19.86 -31.08
C ILE A 216 12.11 -20.32 -30.03
N GLY A 217 11.79 -21.39 -29.27
CA GLY A 217 12.70 -22.04 -28.33
C GLY A 217 12.65 -21.51 -26.90
N LYS A 218 11.67 -20.66 -26.54
CA LYS A 218 11.50 -20.23 -25.18
C LYS A 218 10.90 -21.37 -24.35
N THR A 219 11.60 -21.77 -23.29
CA THR A 219 11.26 -22.98 -22.53
C THR A 219 10.26 -22.74 -21.41
N HIS A 220 10.22 -21.53 -20.84
CA HIS A 220 9.29 -21.15 -19.76
C HIS A 220 8.54 -19.86 -20.10
N HIS A 221 7.44 -19.62 -19.40
CA HIS A 221 6.63 -18.42 -19.57
C HIS A 221 6.15 -17.92 -18.20
N LEU A 222 6.40 -16.63 -17.91
CA LEU A 222 6.06 -16.00 -16.63
C LEU A 222 4.97 -14.95 -16.84
N ILE A 223 3.88 -15.09 -16.12
CA ILE A 223 2.74 -14.17 -16.13
C ILE A 223 2.60 -13.58 -14.74
N ILE A 224 2.63 -12.26 -14.63
CA ILE A 224 2.29 -11.57 -13.39
C ILE A 224 0.84 -11.11 -13.46
N ASN A 225 0.03 -11.59 -12.53
CA ASN A 225 -1.40 -11.29 -12.48
C ASN A 225 -1.72 -10.45 -11.24
N ALA A 226 -2.34 -9.29 -11.42
CA ALA A 226 -2.85 -8.50 -10.30
C ALA A 226 -4.07 -9.18 -9.67
N GLU A 227 -4.17 -9.20 -8.33
CA GLU A 227 -5.31 -9.81 -7.61
C GLU A 227 -6.67 -9.20 -8.01
N GLY A 228 -6.68 -7.94 -8.49
CA GLY A 228 -7.88 -7.29 -9.00
C GLY A 228 -8.49 -7.97 -10.22
N ILE A 229 -7.69 -8.69 -11.01
CA ILE A 229 -8.17 -9.59 -12.08
C ILE A 229 -8.56 -10.95 -11.48
N GLY A 230 -7.74 -11.46 -10.56
CA GLY A 230 -7.99 -12.73 -9.88
C GLY A 230 -7.94 -13.95 -10.82
N HIS A 231 -8.66 -15.00 -10.42
CA HIS A 231 -8.88 -16.22 -11.22
C HIS A 231 -7.61 -17.00 -11.63
N SER A 232 -6.44 -16.72 -11.07
CA SER A 232 -5.14 -17.30 -11.46
C SER A 232 -5.15 -18.82 -11.53
N THR A 233 -5.76 -19.50 -10.56
CA THR A 233 -5.82 -20.98 -10.54
C THR A 233 -6.66 -21.54 -11.68
N SER A 234 -7.81 -20.94 -11.99
CA SER A 234 -8.67 -21.39 -13.09
C SER A 234 -8.07 -21.01 -14.46
N MET A 235 -7.41 -19.85 -14.56
CA MET A 235 -6.66 -19.40 -15.73
C MET A 235 -5.52 -20.41 -16.04
N ALA A 236 -4.76 -20.83 -15.04
CA ALA A 236 -3.70 -21.82 -15.22
C ALA A 236 -4.21 -23.12 -15.85
N ARG A 237 -5.36 -23.65 -15.37
CA ARG A 237 -5.97 -24.85 -15.93
C ARG A 237 -6.40 -24.68 -17.38
N ARG A 238 -6.98 -23.51 -17.74
CA ARG A 238 -7.42 -23.24 -19.12
C ARG A 238 -6.24 -23.08 -20.06
N ILE A 239 -5.17 -22.40 -19.65
CA ILE A 239 -3.94 -22.26 -20.44
C ILE A 239 -3.28 -23.61 -20.65
N GLU A 240 -3.17 -24.44 -19.61
CA GLU A 240 -2.64 -25.80 -19.74
C GLU A 240 -3.44 -26.64 -20.74
N ALA A 241 -4.77 -26.59 -20.63
CA ALA A 241 -5.65 -27.30 -21.56
C ALA A 241 -5.51 -26.81 -23.02
N ALA A 242 -5.32 -25.51 -23.24
CA ALA A 242 -5.22 -24.93 -24.58
C ALA A 242 -3.83 -25.08 -25.22
N THR A 243 -2.77 -25.13 -24.41
CA THR A 243 -1.38 -25.10 -24.89
C THR A 243 -0.69 -26.48 -24.78
N GLY A 244 -1.17 -27.36 -23.92
CA GLY A 244 -0.49 -28.60 -23.53
C GLY A 244 0.76 -28.34 -22.65
N ILE A 245 1.02 -27.10 -22.24
CA ILE A 245 2.16 -26.73 -21.39
C ILE A 245 1.71 -26.78 -19.94
N GLU A 246 2.41 -27.49 -19.08
CA GLU A 246 2.13 -27.51 -17.64
C GLU A 246 2.14 -26.10 -17.09
N THR A 247 1.01 -25.67 -16.52
CA THR A 247 0.80 -24.31 -16.03
C THR A 247 0.43 -24.31 -14.56
N ARG A 248 1.14 -23.54 -13.76
CA ARG A 248 0.94 -23.44 -12.30
C ARG A 248 0.66 -22.01 -11.87
N ALA A 249 -0.30 -21.84 -10.96
CA ALA A 249 -0.57 -20.59 -10.30
C ALA A 249 0.05 -20.55 -8.89
N THR A 250 0.70 -19.45 -8.57
CA THR A 250 1.22 -19.14 -7.24
C THR A 250 0.62 -17.84 -6.77
N ILE A 251 -0.16 -17.87 -5.68
CA ILE A 251 -0.79 -16.68 -5.09
C ILE A 251 0.06 -16.24 -3.90
N LEU A 252 0.71 -15.09 -4.00
CA LEU A 252 1.62 -14.61 -2.95
C LEU A 252 0.88 -14.13 -1.70
N GLY A 253 -0.25 -13.45 -1.89
CA GLY A 253 -1.12 -13.01 -0.79
C GLY A 253 -0.39 -12.20 0.28
N TYR A 254 -0.71 -12.45 1.54
CA TYR A 254 -0.27 -11.67 2.69
C TYR A 254 1.25 -11.65 2.96
N MET A 255 2.05 -12.50 2.31
CA MET A 255 3.51 -12.39 2.39
C MET A 255 4.00 -10.98 2.02
N GLN A 256 3.30 -10.30 1.11
CA GLN A 256 3.64 -8.96 0.63
C GLN A 256 3.37 -7.86 1.65
N ARG A 257 2.55 -8.11 2.67
CA ARG A 257 2.29 -7.16 3.77
C ARG A 257 3.26 -7.29 4.93
N GLY A 258 3.93 -8.42 5.02
CA GLY A 258 4.82 -8.75 6.13
C GLY A 258 6.28 -8.42 5.88
N GLY A 259 7.08 -8.74 6.87
CA GLY A 259 8.53 -8.62 6.80
C GLY A 259 9.08 -7.28 7.24
N SER A 260 10.39 -7.22 7.30
CA SER A 260 11.15 -6.04 7.70
C SER A 260 11.09 -4.99 6.59
N PRO A 261 10.67 -3.73 6.87
CA PRO A 261 10.57 -2.71 5.84
C PRO A 261 11.94 -2.40 5.23
N THR A 262 11.96 -2.14 3.92
CA THR A 262 13.16 -1.70 3.20
C THR A 262 13.70 -0.39 3.74
N CYS A 263 14.93 -0.03 3.38
CA CYS A 263 15.50 1.28 3.70
C CYS A 263 14.60 2.42 3.20
N LYS A 264 14.05 2.29 2.01
CA LYS A 264 13.18 3.29 1.41
C LYS A 264 11.91 3.48 2.23
N ASP A 265 11.19 2.41 2.56
CA ASP A 265 9.99 2.49 3.39
C ASP A 265 10.26 3.08 4.78
N ARG A 266 11.36 2.69 5.44
CA ARG A 266 11.74 3.27 6.74
C ARG A 266 12.04 4.76 6.64
N TYR A 267 12.78 5.17 5.61
CA TYR A 267 13.15 6.57 5.40
C TYR A 267 11.92 7.45 5.12
N TYR A 268 11.09 7.06 4.14
CA TYR A 268 9.89 7.81 3.80
C TYR A 268 8.91 7.87 4.96
N ALA A 269 8.67 6.75 5.63
CA ALA A 269 7.81 6.69 6.81
C ALA A 269 8.30 7.59 7.93
N SER A 270 9.61 7.63 8.18
CA SER A 270 10.19 8.49 9.22
C SER A 270 10.05 9.97 8.90
N ILE A 271 10.31 10.38 7.65
CA ILE A 271 10.15 11.78 7.23
C ILE A 271 8.68 12.19 7.23
N MET A 272 7.79 11.36 6.66
CA MET A 272 6.35 11.65 6.65
C MET A 272 5.77 11.74 8.07
N GLY A 273 6.19 10.86 8.97
CA GLY A 273 5.75 10.89 10.37
C GLY A 273 6.20 12.15 11.11
N ALA A 274 7.46 12.56 10.92
CA ALA A 274 7.99 13.78 11.52
C ALA A 274 7.28 15.02 10.95
N TYR A 275 7.08 15.09 9.64
CA TYR A 275 6.40 16.19 8.97
C TYR A 275 4.93 16.30 9.38
N ALA A 276 4.22 15.15 9.50
CA ALA A 276 2.84 15.14 10.00
C ALA A 276 2.73 15.73 11.42
N ALA A 277 3.68 15.38 12.30
CA ALA A 277 3.72 15.96 13.64
C ALA A 277 3.97 17.48 13.60
N ASP A 278 4.90 17.96 12.74
CA ASP A 278 5.20 19.39 12.61
C ASP A 278 3.97 20.18 12.19
N ILE A 279 3.31 19.81 11.09
CA ILE A 279 2.15 20.55 10.57
C ILE A 279 0.94 20.48 11.51
N LEU A 280 0.79 19.39 12.28
CA LEU A 280 -0.25 19.29 13.30
C LEU A 280 0.03 20.22 14.46
N MET A 281 1.28 20.32 14.93
CA MET A 281 1.72 21.26 15.98
C MET A 281 1.59 22.73 15.54
N GLU A 282 1.70 23.04 14.25
CA GLU A 282 1.40 24.33 13.65
C GLU A 282 -0.10 24.66 13.64
N GLY A 283 -0.96 23.72 14.03
CA GLY A 283 -2.41 23.87 14.08
C GLY A 283 -3.12 23.60 12.75
N LYS A 284 -2.42 23.01 11.76
CA LYS A 284 -3.08 22.55 10.53
C LYS A 284 -4.00 21.36 10.82
N SER A 285 -5.08 21.27 10.06
CA SER A 285 -6.09 20.23 10.18
C SER A 285 -6.61 19.84 8.82
N ASN A 286 -7.22 18.66 8.71
CA ASN A 286 -7.76 18.10 7.48
C ASN A 286 -6.71 18.04 6.36
N ARG A 287 -5.46 17.64 6.71
CA ARG A 287 -4.35 17.55 5.76
C ARG A 287 -3.85 16.13 5.65
N CYS A 288 -3.28 15.77 4.51
CA CYS A 288 -2.49 14.55 4.36
C CYS A 288 -1.07 14.89 3.89
N VAL A 289 -0.11 14.15 4.43
CA VAL A 289 1.28 14.21 3.97
C VAL A 289 1.40 13.42 2.67
N CYS A 290 2.08 14.01 1.70
CA CYS A 290 2.31 13.42 0.38
C CYS A 290 3.78 13.53 0.01
N PHE A 291 4.23 12.64 -0.88
CA PHE A 291 5.49 12.78 -1.60
C PHE A 291 5.16 13.03 -3.07
N ARG A 292 5.54 14.20 -3.59
CA ARG A 292 5.25 14.62 -4.97
C ARG A 292 6.44 15.37 -5.54
N ASP A 293 6.80 15.06 -6.78
CA ASP A 293 7.87 15.75 -7.51
C ASP A 293 9.18 15.83 -6.70
N GLY A 294 9.53 14.76 -5.99
CA GLY A 294 10.74 14.68 -5.17
C GLY A 294 10.69 15.41 -3.83
N LYS A 295 9.52 15.90 -3.39
CA LYS A 295 9.36 16.67 -2.15
C LYS A 295 8.26 16.10 -1.25
N PHE A 296 8.45 16.24 0.05
CA PHE A 296 7.39 16.02 1.04
C PHE A 296 6.57 17.30 1.16
N VAL A 297 5.26 17.18 0.95
CA VAL A 297 4.30 18.28 0.98
C VAL A 297 3.05 17.85 1.73
N ASP A 298 2.17 18.79 2.06
CA ASP A 298 0.84 18.49 2.59
C ASP A 298 -0.25 19.05 1.67
N LEU A 299 -1.32 18.27 1.52
CA LEU A 299 -2.51 18.65 0.77
C LEU A 299 -3.75 18.59 1.67
N ASP A 300 -4.78 19.32 1.29
CA ASP A 300 -6.09 19.15 1.91
C ASP A 300 -6.64 17.73 1.63
N ILE A 301 -7.26 17.10 2.64
CA ILE A 301 -7.77 15.74 2.49
C ILE A 301 -8.93 15.68 1.47
N ASP A 302 -9.76 16.71 1.40
CA ASP A 302 -10.87 16.75 0.42
C ASP A 302 -10.32 16.80 -1.01
N GLU A 303 -9.30 17.64 -1.26
CA GLU A 303 -8.59 17.69 -2.54
C GLU A 303 -7.88 16.37 -2.85
N ALA A 304 -7.19 15.81 -1.86
CA ALA A 304 -6.44 14.56 -2.00
C ALA A 304 -7.33 13.37 -2.38
N LEU A 305 -8.49 13.25 -1.75
CA LEU A 305 -9.48 12.19 -2.01
C LEU A 305 -10.20 12.34 -3.36
N ALA A 306 -10.16 13.52 -3.97
CA ALA A 306 -10.71 13.77 -5.31
C ALA A 306 -9.71 13.44 -6.44
N MET A 307 -8.43 13.23 -6.10
CA MET A 307 -7.40 12.90 -7.08
C MET A 307 -7.45 11.43 -7.45
N GLU A 308 -7.44 11.15 -8.74
CA GLU A 308 -7.32 9.79 -9.28
C GLU A 308 -5.86 9.49 -9.65
N LYS A 309 -5.48 8.25 -9.53
CA LYS A 309 -4.17 7.75 -9.95
C LYS A 309 -4.36 6.71 -11.05
N THR A 310 -3.61 6.87 -12.12
CA THR A 310 -3.67 5.97 -13.28
C THR A 310 -2.28 5.43 -13.58
N ILE A 311 -2.24 4.24 -14.15
CA ILE A 311 -0.99 3.65 -14.67
C ILE A 311 -0.44 4.55 -15.79
N ASP A 312 0.84 4.90 -15.68
CA ASP A 312 1.54 5.65 -16.71
C ASP A 312 1.53 4.85 -18.04
N PRO A 313 0.95 5.43 -19.13
CA PRO A 313 0.89 4.75 -20.41
C PRO A 313 2.26 4.34 -20.95
N TYR A 314 3.31 5.14 -20.72
CA TYR A 314 4.66 4.84 -21.14
C TYR A 314 5.24 3.61 -20.41
N GLN A 315 5.07 3.52 -19.09
CA GLN A 315 5.52 2.36 -18.31
C GLN A 315 4.80 1.08 -18.77
N PHE A 316 3.51 1.16 -19.07
CA PHE A 316 2.75 0.04 -19.59
C PHE A 316 3.22 -0.37 -21.00
N GLU A 317 3.49 0.58 -21.87
CA GLU A 317 4.03 0.31 -23.21
C GLU A 317 5.41 -0.32 -23.13
N VAL A 318 6.30 0.22 -22.29
CA VAL A 318 7.64 -0.33 -22.06
C VAL A 318 7.57 -1.78 -21.58
N SER A 319 6.65 -2.09 -20.67
CA SER A 319 6.47 -3.47 -20.18
C SER A 319 6.14 -4.44 -21.33
N ARG A 320 5.31 -4.01 -22.27
CA ARG A 320 4.94 -4.80 -23.45
C ARG A 320 6.10 -4.94 -24.47
N LEU A 321 6.87 -3.88 -24.65
CA LEU A 321 8.02 -3.90 -25.55
C LEU A 321 9.15 -4.80 -25.05
N LEU A 322 9.45 -4.75 -23.75
CA LEU A 322 10.49 -5.55 -23.12
C LEU A 322 10.16 -7.04 -23.04
N SER A 323 8.88 -7.40 -23.09
CA SER A 323 8.43 -8.80 -23.09
C SER A 323 8.31 -9.42 -24.47
N ARG A 324 8.27 -8.61 -25.55
CA ARG A 324 8.14 -9.08 -26.93
C ARG A 324 9.44 -9.63 -27.49
N ASN A 325 9.35 -10.73 -28.23
CA ASN A 325 10.43 -11.17 -29.10
C ASN A 325 10.24 -10.55 -30.49
N GLU A 326 11.29 -9.93 -31.04
CA GLU A 326 11.30 -9.18 -32.32
C GLU A 326 10.75 -9.93 -33.56
N ASN A 327 10.53 -11.23 -33.45
CA ASN A 327 10.13 -12.08 -34.58
C ASN A 327 8.62 -12.32 -34.75
N THR A 328 7.76 -11.74 -33.88
CA THR A 328 6.30 -11.99 -33.94
C THR A 328 5.57 -11.00 -34.86
N ASP A 329 6.18 -9.87 -35.23
CA ASP A 329 5.55 -8.83 -36.07
C ASP A 329 5.99 -8.85 -37.56
N LYS A 330 6.77 -9.85 -37.99
CA LYS A 330 7.19 -10.02 -39.38
C LYS A 330 6.50 -11.20 -40.07
N LYS A 331 5.17 -11.22 -40.03
CA LYS A 331 4.39 -12.04 -41.00
C LYS A 331 3.05 -11.38 -41.28
#